data_c3d09a9fdcfab0c11abb75539ca39a59
#
_entry.id   c3d09a9fdcfab0c11abb75539ca39a59
#
_cell.length_a   1.000
_cell.length_b   1.000
_cell.length_c   1.000
_cell.angle_alpha   90.00
_cell.angle_beta   90.00
_cell.angle_gamma   90.00
#
_symmetry.space_group_name_H-M   'P 1'
#
loop_
_entity.id
_entity.type
_entity.pdbx_description
1 polymer ?
#
loop_
_entity_poly.entity_id
_entity_poly.type
_entity_poly.pdbx_seq_one_letter_code
_entity_poly.pdbx_strand_id
1 'polypeptide(L)' 'MVIYSREKVARLREQYPAGTRICLDSMDGEAGMPQGLEGTVQYVDDAGQLGISWDNGRSLSLIPGVDS' A
#
# COMPACT_ATOMS: atom_id res chain seq x y z
N MET A 1 -6.81 14.93 0.20
CA MET A 1 -5.68 14.14 -0.33
C MET A 1 -4.51 14.22 0.62
N VAL A 2 -3.91 13.10 0.95
CA VAL A 2 -2.72 13.05 1.78
C VAL A 2 -1.49 13.11 0.87
N ILE A 3 -0.64 14.13 1.08
CA ILE A 3 0.61 14.27 0.34
C ILE A 3 1.75 14.23 1.35
N TYR A 4 2.62 13.24 1.23
CA TYR A 4 3.78 13.11 2.10
C TYR A 4 4.96 13.90 1.53
N SER A 5 5.85 14.35 2.43
CA SER A 5 7.09 15.00 2.03
C SER A 5 8.00 14.01 1.30
N ARG A 6 8.99 14.55 0.57
CA ARG A 6 9.97 13.71 -0.12
C ARG A 6 10.72 12.78 0.84
N GLU A 7 11.03 13.29 2.03
CA GLU A 7 11.70 12.49 3.07
C GLU A 7 10.83 11.34 3.53
N LYS A 8 9.54 11.59 3.71
CA LYS A 8 8.59 10.56 4.11
C LYS A 8 8.46 9.50 3.02
N VAL A 9 8.35 9.92 1.76
CA VAL A 9 8.28 9.00 0.62
C VAL A 9 9.55 8.16 0.52
N ALA A 10 10.72 8.77 0.72
CA ALA A 10 11.98 8.04 0.68
C ALA A 10 12.03 6.96 1.76
N ARG A 11 11.55 7.27 2.98
CA ARG A 11 11.47 6.27 4.05
C ARG A 11 10.51 5.15 3.71
N LEU A 12 9.38 5.48 3.10
CA LEU A 12 8.41 4.46 2.68
C LEU A 12 9.02 3.52 1.64
N ARG A 13 9.79 4.06 0.71
CA ARG A 13 10.48 3.25 -0.29
C ARG A 13 11.52 2.32 0.35
N GLU A 14 12.15 2.74 1.41
CA GLU A 14 13.08 1.89 2.16
C GLU A 14 12.36 0.82 2.96
N GLN A 15 11.23 1.17 3.57
CA GLN A 15 10.42 0.23 4.35
C GLN A 15 9.70 -0.80 3.48
N TYR A 16 9.27 -0.37 2.30
CA TYR A 16 8.45 -1.19 1.40
C TYR A 16 9.09 -1.28 0.02
N PRO A 17 10.27 -1.90 -0.10
CA PRO A 17 10.84 -2.10 -1.43
C PRO A 17 9.98 -3.04 -2.26
N ALA A 18 10.11 -2.95 -3.59
CA ALA A 18 9.37 -3.82 -4.50
C ALA A 18 9.61 -5.28 -4.13
N GLY A 19 8.53 -6.06 -4.10
CA GLY A 19 8.58 -7.45 -3.69
C GLY A 19 8.26 -7.69 -2.22
N THR A 20 8.09 -6.63 -1.42
CA THR A 20 7.71 -6.77 -0.01
C THR A 20 6.30 -7.34 0.10
N ARG A 21 6.13 -8.37 0.93
CA ARG A 21 4.81 -8.95 1.22
C ARG A 21 4.17 -8.17 2.37
N ILE A 22 2.89 -7.87 2.21
CA ILE A 22 2.11 -7.16 3.23
C ILE A 22 0.80 -7.89 3.47
N CYS A 23 0.19 -7.59 4.62
CA CYS A 23 -1.11 -8.12 5.00
C CYS A 23 -2.03 -6.94 5.26
N LEU A 24 -3.21 -6.96 4.64
CA LEU A 24 -4.20 -5.90 4.80
C LEU A 24 -4.92 -6.05 6.14
N ASP A 25 -4.84 -5.02 6.98
CA ASP A 25 -5.62 -4.99 8.22
C ASP A 25 -7.03 -4.48 7.96
N SER A 26 -7.15 -3.36 7.25
CA SER A 26 -8.44 -2.82 6.87
C SER A 26 -8.30 -1.87 5.69
N MET A 27 -9.36 -1.76 4.90
CA MET A 27 -9.44 -0.78 3.82
C MET A 27 -10.89 -0.32 3.71
N ASP A 28 -11.16 0.86 4.24
CA ASP A 28 -12.51 1.41 4.30
C ASP A 28 -13.08 1.66 2.91
N GLY A 29 -14.33 1.28 2.73
CA GLY A 29 -15.06 1.56 1.50
C GLY A 29 -14.73 0.66 0.31
N GLU A 30 -13.85 -0.31 0.49
CA GLU A 30 -13.45 -1.22 -0.60
C GLU A 30 -14.09 -2.59 -0.45
N ALA A 31 -15.11 -2.84 -1.24
CA ALA A 31 -15.72 -4.17 -1.31
C ALA A 31 -14.75 -5.16 -1.97
N GLY A 32 -14.70 -6.37 -1.48
CA GLY A 32 -13.82 -7.40 -2.02
C GLY A 32 -12.38 -7.30 -1.53
N MET A 33 -12.12 -6.46 -0.53
CA MET A 33 -10.81 -6.35 0.11
C MET A 33 -10.91 -6.82 1.56
N PRO A 34 -10.93 -8.13 1.80
CA PRO A 34 -11.13 -8.65 3.15
C PRO A 34 -9.93 -8.43 4.04
N GLN A 35 -10.18 -8.33 5.33
CA GLN A 35 -9.13 -8.29 6.33
C GLN A 35 -8.28 -9.55 6.23
N GLY A 36 -6.97 -9.38 6.32
CA GLY A 36 -6.03 -10.50 6.22
C GLY A 36 -5.61 -10.85 4.80
N LEU A 37 -6.14 -10.15 3.78
CA LEU A 37 -5.70 -10.35 2.41
C LEU A 37 -4.23 -9.93 2.28
N GLU A 38 -3.43 -10.78 1.64
CA GLU A 38 -2.03 -10.49 1.41
C GLU A 38 -1.79 -9.95 0.01
N GLY A 39 -0.72 -9.21 -0.16
CA GLY A 39 -0.31 -8.65 -1.44
C GLY A 39 1.18 -8.39 -1.49
N THR A 40 1.65 -7.98 -2.66
CA THR A 40 3.05 -7.69 -2.91
C THR A 40 3.19 -6.23 -3.34
N VAL A 41 4.09 -5.51 -2.67
CA VAL A 41 4.38 -4.12 -3.05
C VAL A 41 5.11 -4.11 -4.39
N GLN A 42 4.59 -3.31 -5.32
CA GLN A 42 5.20 -3.13 -6.64
C GLN A 42 6.05 -1.86 -6.68
N TYR A 43 5.56 -0.80 -6.04
CA TYR A 43 6.24 0.50 -6.02
C TYR A 43 5.65 1.39 -4.93
N VAL A 44 6.37 2.46 -4.63
CA VAL A 44 5.85 3.58 -3.83
C VAL A 44 5.93 4.81 -4.74
N ASP A 45 4.79 5.48 -4.97
CA ASP A 45 4.76 6.64 -5.85
C ASP A 45 5.21 7.92 -5.12
N ASP A 46 5.27 9.02 -5.86
CA ASP A 46 5.74 10.30 -5.32
C ASP A 46 4.79 10.90 -4.27
N ALA A 47 3.55 10.46 -4.23
CA ALA A 47 2.57 10.88 -3.22
C ALA A 47 2.62 10.01 -1.97
N GLY A 48 3.44 8.97 -1.94
CA GLY A 48 3.55 8.06 -0.81
C GLY A 48 2.53 6.94 -0.82
N GLN A 49 1.88 6.69 -1.94
CA GLN A 49 0.96 5.56 -2.09
C GLN A 49 1.73 4.32 -2.51
N LEU A 50 1.37 3.19 -1.90
CA LEU A 50 1.95 1.91 -2.27
C LEU A 50 1.12 1.26 -3.37
N GLY A 51 1.74 0.97 -4.50
CA GLY A 51 1.11 0.18 -5.55
C GLY A 51 1.22 -1.29 -5.18
N ILE A 52 0.09 -1.96 -4.97
CA ILE A 52 0.04 -3.32 -4.46
C ILE A 52 -0.61 -4.23 -5.49
N SER A 53 0.00 -5.38 -5.71
CA SER A 53 -0.64 -6.49 -6.43
C SER A 53 -1.19 -7.45 -5.37
N TRP A 54 -2.51 -7.43 -5.18
CA TRP A 54 -3.17 -8.25 -4.17
C TRP A 54 -3.35 -9.68 -4.65
N ASP A 55 -3.31 -10.63 -3.73
CA ASP A 55 -3.37 -12.05 -4.06
C ASP A 55 -4.73 -12.48 -4.66
N ASN A 56 -5.77 -11.66 -4.47
CA ASN A 56 -7.07 -11.90 -5.09
C ASN A 56 -7.19 -11.38 -6.53
N GLY A 57 -6.07 -10.92 -7.11
CA GLY A 57 -6.03 -10.40 -8.48
C GLY A 57 -6.32 -8.92 -8.61
N ARG A 58 -6.60 -8.22 -7.51
CA ARG A 58 -6.84 -6.77 -7.55
C ARG A 58 -5.53 -6.00 -7.50
N SER A 59 -5.57 -4.80 -8.06
CA SER A 59 -4.43 -3.87 -8.05
C SER A 59 -4.92 -2.54 -7.50
N LEU A 60 -4.89 -2.40 -6.18
CA LEU A 60 -5.35 -1.18 -5.50
C LEU A 60 -4.18 -0.60 -4.71
N SER A 61 -4.07 0.72 -4.75
CA SER A 61 -3.05 1.42 -3.97
C SER A 61 -3.47 1.48 -2.50
N LEU A 62 -2.46 1.48 -1.62
CA LEU A 62 -2.66 1.60 -0.19
C LEU A 62 -1.93 2.83 0.30
N ILE A 63 -2.58 3.61 1.17
CA ILE A 63 -1.99 4.80 1.77
C ILE A 63 -1.62 4.47 3.21
N PRO A 64 -0.32 4.35 3.55
CA PRO A 64 0.09 4.05 4.92
C PRO A 64 -0.39 5.12 5.88
N GLY A 65 -0.92 4.68 7.03
CA GLY A 65 -1.47 5.60 8.03
C GLY A 65 -2.92 5.97 7.81
N VAL A 66 -3.47 5.73 6.63
CA VAL A 66 -4.89 5.92 6.31
C VAL A 66 -5.53 4.56 6.11
N ASP A 67 -4.96 3.75 5.23
CA ASP A 67 -5.35 2.35 5.05
C ASP A 67 -4.39 1.46 5.85
N SER A 68 -4.87 0.40 6.37
CA SER A 68 -4.06 -0.52 7.18
C SER A 68 -4.05 -1.93 6.63
#